data_362aa9c8e3d35f606cbadea898e38fc2
#
_entry.id   362aa9c8e3d35f606cbadea898e38fc2
#
_cell.length_a   1.000
_cell.length_b   1.000
_cell.length_c   1.000
_cell.angle_alpha   90.00
_cell.angle_beta   90.00
_cell.angle_gamma   90.00
#
_symmetry.space_group_name_H-M   'P 1'
#
loop_
_entity.id
_entity.type
_entity.pdbx_description
1 polymer ?
#
loop_
_entity_poly.entity_id
_entity_poly.type
_entity_poly.pdbx_seq_one_letter_code
_entity_poly.pdbx_strand_id
1 'polypeptide(L)'
;MQIIAVKENHIQIIGVALSALYGIFIVFLYAAEPRSIEEISTKAQSAVENSVTRGQVIIGTYEIDQAIFNQGLAAFRAENFVLARDNFERADPEKRDANTQFYIAYSYYRQGWGRVTNDDVLFKLGLDAVNRVTALDRDFTSKDSALLLKTPAELRNEMEEGLRVTSDDFNPLRLFRERK
;
A
#
# COMPACT_ATOMS: atom_id res chain seq x y z
N MET A 1 2.71 55.37 25.42
CA MET A 1 3.44 54.78 24.31
C MET A 1 4.14 53.45 24.65
N GLN A 2 3.93 52.85 25.83
CA GLN A 2 4.56 51.59 26.26
C GLN A 2 3.70 50.34 26.01
N ILE A 3 2.39 50.44 25.80
CA ILE A 3 1.49 49.28 25.67
C ILE A 3 1.61 48.58 24.30
N ILE A 4 2.03 49.28 23.25
CA ILE A 4 2.13 48.73 21.90
C ILE A 4 3.40 47.89 21.74
N ALA A 5 4.52 48.27 22.36
CA ALA A 5 5.80 47.53 22.29
C ALA A 5 5.75 46.15 22.98
N VAL A 6 4.98 46.02 24.06
CA VAL A 6 4.77 44.75 24.78
C VAL A 6 3.99 43.75 23.95
N LYS A 7 3.05 44.20 23.12
CA LYS A 7 2.22 43.35 22.28
C LYS A 7 2.95 42.79 21.08
N GLU A 8 3.86 43.57 20.49
CA GLU A 8 4.71 43.12 19.36
C GLU A 8 5.74 42.06 19.80
N ASN A 9 6.35 42.24 20.96
CA ASN A 9 7.31 41.25 21.50
C ASN A 9 6.64 39.90 21.77
N HIS A 10 5.40 39.86 22.26
CA HIS A 10 4.66 38.61 22.49
C HIS A 10 4.33 37.89 21.17
N ILE A 11 3.97 38.62 20.12
CA ILE A 11 3.69 38.03 18.79
C ILE A 11 4.97 37.42 18.21
N GLN A 12 6.11 38.10 18.34
CA GLN A 12 7.41 37.61 17.87
C GLN A 12 7.86 36.36 18.64
N ILE A 13 7.67 36.34 19.97
CA ILE A 13 7.98 35.16 20.81
C ILE A 13 7.11 33.97 20.45
N ILE A 14 5.82 34.17 20.20
CA ILE A 14 4.89 33.12 19.79
C ILE A 14 5.29 32.57 18.41
N GLY A 15 5.66 33.45 17.48
CA GLY A 15 6.11 33.05 16.13
C GLY A 15 7.39 32.19 16.18
N VAL A 16 8.36 32.59 16.99
CA VAL A 16 9.62 31.82 17.18
C VAL A 16 9.34 30.47 17.86
N ALA A 17 8.46 30.46 18.88
CA ALA A 17 8.09 29.22 19.57
C ALA A 17 7.38 28.22 18.64
N LEU A 18 6.46 28.68 17.79
CA LEU A 18 5.78 27.84 16.80
C LEU A 18 6.76 27.30 15.75
N SER A 19 7.68 28.14 15.27
CA SER A 19 8.70 27.72 14.31
C SER A 19 9.65 26.67 14.90
N ALA A 20 10.04 26.82 16.17
CA ALA A 20 10.86 25.85 16.87
C ALA A 20 10.14 24.52 17.08
N LEU A 21 8.84 24.54 17.48
CA LEU A 21 8.01 23.35 17.60
C LEU A 21 7.84 22.62 16.26
N TYR A 22 7.64 23.37 15.19
CA TYR A 22 7.54 22.80 13.84
C TYR A 22 8.87 22.16 13.40
N GLY A 23 10.00 22.79 13.68
CA GLY A 23 11.32 22.23 13.39
C GLY A 23 11.57 20.92 14.17
N ILE A 24 11.23 20.89 15.46
CA ILE A 24 11.32 19.68 16.29
C ILE A 24 10.42 18.57 15.75
N PHE A 25 9.21 18.91 15.32
CA PHE A 25 8.28 17.95 14.73
C PHE A 25 8.81 17.34 13.43
N ILE A 26 9.41 18.15 12.55
CA ILE A 26 10.07 17.66 11.33
C ILE A 26 11.23 16.72 11.65
N VAL A 27 12.10 17.10 12.61
CA VAL A 27 13.22 16.24 13.04
C VAL A 27 12.69 14.93 13.65
N PHE A 28 11.62 14.99 14.43
CA PHE A 28 10.97 13.79 14.98
C PHE A 28 10.43 12.88 13.89
N LEU A 29 9.77 13.42 12.85
CA LEU A 29 9.30 12.63 11.70
C LEU A 29 10.45 11.96 10.95
N TYR A 30 11.56 12.67 10.73
CA TYR A 30 12.76 12.11 10.09
C TYR A 30 13.48 11.07 10.95
N ALA A 31 13.48 11.25 12.28
CA ALA A 31 14.08 10.29 13.23
C ALA A 31 13.19 9.06 13.47
N ALA A 32 11.88 9.20 13.25
CA ALA A 32 10.89 8.12 13.40
C ALA A 32 10.76 7.26 12.13
N GLU A 33 11.45 7.58 11.04
CA GLU A 33 11.58 6.65 9.90
C GLU A 33 12.26 5.36 10.38
N PRO A 34 11.58 4.20 10.28
CA PRO A 34 12.16 2.96 10.77
C PRO A 34 13.37 2.59 9.90
N ARG A 35 14.56 2.69 10.47
CA ARG A 35 15.81 2.19 9.88
C ARG A 35 15.86 0.66 9.69
N SER A 36 14.72 0.00 9.85
CA SER A 36 14.62 -1.46 9.92
C SER A 36 14.35 -2.17 8.58
N ILE A 37 14.38 -1.48 7.43
CA ILE A 37 14.17 -2.12 6.13
C ILE A 37 15.33 -3.07 5.79
N GLU A 38 16.55 -2.75 6.19
CA GLU A 38 17.72 -3.62 5.96
C GLU A 38 17.78 -4.84 6.89
N GLU A 39 17.35 -4.71 8.16
CA GLU A 39 17.30 -5.86 9.09
C GLU A 39 16.16 -6.84 8.76
N ILE A 40 15.05 -6.36 8.22
CA ILE A 40 13.94 -7.21 7.77
C ILE A 40 14.34 -7.97 6.51
N SER A 41 15.10 -7.35 5.62
CA SER A 41 15.59 -7.97 4.38
C SER A 41 16.55 -9.14 4.66
N THR A 42 17.47 -9.01 5.62
CA THR A 42 18.43 -10.07 5.96
C THR A 42 17.80 -11.24 6.72
N LYS A 43 16.80 -10.99 7.56
CA LYS A 43 16.03 -12.07 8.21
C LYS A 43 15.07 -12.77 7.25
N ALA A 44 14.54 -12.07 6.27
CA ALA A 44 13.70 -12.67 5.23
C ALA A 44 14.52 -13.58 4.29
N GLN A 45 15.74 -13.19 3.92
CA GLN A 45 16.61 -14.02 3.08
C GLN A 45 17.03 -15.32 3.75
N SER A 46 17.34 -15.33 5.04
CA SER A 46 17.68 -16.56 5.76
C SER A 46 16.48 -17.49 6.01
N ALA A 47 15.25 -16.97 6.02
CA ALA A 47 14.04 -17.78 6.10
C ALA A 47 13.68 -18.39 4.74
N VAL A 48 14.02 -17.74 3.63
CA VAL A 48 13.80 -18.24 2.26
C VAL A 48 14.71 -19.39 1.93
N GLU A 49 15.99 -19.37 2.34
CA GLU A 49 16.93 -20.48 2.10
C GLU A 49 16.52 -21.79 2.78
N ASN A 50 15.81 -21.74 3.91
CA ASN A 50 15.33 -22.93 4.62
C ASN A 50 13.98 -23.48 4.12
N SER A 51 13.25 -22.74 3.31
CA SER A 51 11.94 -23.16 2.76
C SER A 51 12.01 -23.69 1.32
N VAL A 52 13.12 -23.45 0.60
CA VAL A 52 13.32 -23.92 -0.77
C VAL A 52 13.53 -25.46 -0.83
N THR A 53 13.80 -26.14 0.29
CA THR A 53 14.06 -27.59 0.32
C THR A 53 12.81 -28.47 0.36
N ARG A 54 11.60 -27.90 0.25
CA ARG A 54 10.35 -28.67 0.19
C ARG A 54 9.49 -28.37 -1.04
N GLY A 55 10.12 -28.15 -2.18
CA GLY A 55 9.44 -28.16 -3.47
C GLY A 55 9.14 -29.58 -3.88
N GLN A 56 8.07 -30.18 -3.41
CA GLN A 56 7.53 -31.37 -4.07
C GLN A 56 6.89 -30.93 -5.37
N VAL A 57 7.58 -31.20 -6.47
CA VAL A 57 6.98 -31.22 -7.80
C VAL A 57 6.02 -32.41 -7.83
N ILE A 58 4.79 -32.18 -7.43
CA ILE A 58 3.70 -33.11 -7.71
C ILE A 58 3.17 -32.74 -9.08
N ILE A 59 3.34 -33.66 -10.02
CA ILE A 59 2.80 -33.57 -11.38
C ILE A 59 1.28 -33.46 -11.27
N GLY A 60 0.71 -32.26 -11.52
CA GLY A 60 -0.72 -32.13 -11.75
C GLY A 60 -1.42 -30.86 -11.27
N THR A 61 -1.07 -30.33 -10.13
CA THR A 61 -1.80 -29.14 -9.60
C THR A 61 -0.82 -28.20 -8.90
N TYR A 62 -0.73 -26.98 -9.40
CA TYR A 62 -0.03 -25.91 -8.68
C TYR A 62 -0.85 -25.50 -7.47
N GLU A 63 -0.29 -25.60 -6.29
CA GLU A 63 -0.91 -25.16 -5.04
C GLU A 63 -0.03 -24.10 -4.37
N ILE A 64 -0.64 -23.04 -3.91
CA ILE A 64 0.03 -21.99 -3.14
C ILE A 64 0.28 -22.44 -1.70
N ASP A 65 1.26 -21.83 -1.02
CA ASP A 65 1.38 -21.99 0.44
C ASP A 65 0.25 -21.28 1.16
N GLN A 66 -0.76 -22.05 1.55
CA GLN A 66 -1.97 -21.54 2.20
C GLN A 66 -1.68 -20.89 3.58
N ALA A 67 -0.64 -21.34 4.29
CA ALA A 67 -0.30 -20.77 5.59
C ALA A 67 0.29 -19.36 5.41
N ILE A 68 1.19 -19.19 4.45
CA ILE A 68 1.77 -17.88 4.12
C ILE A 68 0.71 -16.96 3.49
N PHE A 69 -0.17 -17.49 2.63
CA PHE A 69 -1.28 -16.73 2.08
C PHE A 69 -2.18 -16.14 3.19
N ASN A 70 -2.51 -16.94 4.21
CA ASN A 70 -3.32 -16.48 5.34
C ASN A 70 -2.60 -15.39 6.17
N GLN A 71 -1.28 -15.43 6.28
CA GLN A 71 -0.49 -14.34 6.88
C GLN A 71 -0.60 -13.06 6.03
N GLY A 72 -0.57 -13.19 4.71
CA GLY A 72 -0.82 -12.10 3.77
C GLY A 72 -2.20 -11.47 3.97
N LEU A 73 -3.25 -12.29 4.10
CA LEU A 73 -4.61 -11.83 4.39
C LEU A 73 -4.71 -11.08 5.73
N ALA A 74 -4.05 -11.58 6.76
CA ALA A 74 -4.02 -10.92 8.06
C ALA A 74 -3.34 -9.54 7.97
N ALA A 75 -2.19 -9.45 7.29
CA ALA A 75 -1.49 -8.20 7.03
C ALA A 75 -2.34 -7.22 6.18
N PHE A 76 -3.01 -7.73 5.14
CA PHE A 76 -3.91 -6.94 4.29
C PHE A 76 -5.07 -6.33 5.09
N ARG A 77 -5.71 -7.10 5.95
CA ARG A 77 -6.80 -6.64 6.83
C ARG A 77 -6.31 -5.64 7.88
N ALA A 78 -5.06 -5.75 8.31
CA ALA A 78 -4.40 -4.79 9.18
C ALA A 78 -3.87 -3.54 8.44
N GLU A 79 -4.19 -3.41 7.15
CA GLU A 79 -3.74 -2.33 6.25
C GLU A 79 -2.20 -2.24 6.09
N ASN A 80 -1.46 -3.27 6.48
CA ASN A 80 -0.03 -3.39 6.20
C ASN A 80 0.18 -3.99 4.80
N PHE A 81 -0.03 -3.17 3.77
CA PHE A 81 -0.04 -3.62 2.38
C PHE A 81 1.32 -4.06 1.86
N VAL A 82 2.41 -3.52 2.42
CA VAL A 82 3.77 -3.96 2.08
C VAL A 82 4.00 -5.39 2.54
N LEU A 83 3.75 -5.66 3.82
CA LEU A 83 3.87 -7.01 4.40
C LEU A 83 2.88 -7.99 3.76
N ALA A 84 1.68 -7.52 3.42
CA ALA A 84 0.69 -8.34 2.73
C ALA A 84 1.22 -8.85 1.39
N ARG A 85 1.76 -7.96 0.55
CA ARG A 85 2.36 -8.32 -0.75
C ARG A 85 3.55 -9.26 -0.60
N ASP A 86 4.46 -9.00 0.34
CA ASP A 86 5.58 -9.90 0.61
C ASP A 86 5.11 -11.32 0.91
N ASN A 87 4.12 -11.48 1.78
CA ASN A 87 3.56 -12.78 2.09
C ASN A 87 2.83 -13.41 0.88
N PHE A 88 2.07 -12.63 0.11
CA PHE A 88 1.40 -13.15 -1.09
C PHE A 88 2.39 -13.60 -2.16
N GLU A 89 3.46 -12.84 -2.40
CA GLU A 89 4.52 -13.22 -3.34
C GLU A 89 5.27 -14.50 -2.89
N ARG A 90 5.45 -14.68 -1.59
CA ARG A 90 6.03 -15.91 -1.03
C ARG A 90 5.06 -17.08 -1.07
N ALA A 91 3.77 -16.84 -0.95
CA ALA A 91 2.74 -17.88 -1.07
C ALA A 91 2.58 -18.38 -2.51
N ASP A 92 2.74 -17.49 -3.50
CA ASP A 92 2.61 -17.76 -4.94
C ASP A 92 3.88 -17.34 -5.71
N PRO A 93 5.02 -18.01 -5.50
CA PRO A 93 6.30 -17.62 -6.11
C PRO A 93 6.30 -17.74 -7.64
N GLU A 94 5.49 -18.63 -8.21
CA GLU A 94 5.35 -18.80 -9.66
C GLU A 94 4.31 -17.85 -10.26
N LYS A 95 3.59 -17.08 -9.43
CA LYS A 95 2.56 -16.11 -9.85
C LYS A 95 1.46 -16.75 -10.69
N ARG A 96 1.00 -17.94 -10.29
CA ARG A 96 0.03 -18.77 -11.03
C ARG A 96 -1.35 -18.83 -10.37
N ASP A 97 -1.52 -18.28 -9.18
CA ASP A 97 -2.82 -18.24 -8.51
C ASP A 97 -3.49 -16.87 -8.72
N ALA A 98 -4.60 -16.85 -9.47
CA ALA A 98 -5.33 -15.63 -9.77
C ALA A 98 -5.82 -14.88 -8.53
N ASN A 99 -6.23 -15.60 -7.48
CA ASN A 99 -6.71 -15.01 -6.24
C ASN A 99 -5.58 -14.28 -5.49
N THR A 100 -4.40 -14.91 -5.38
CA THR A 100 -3.23 -14.30 -4.76
C THR A 100 -2.78 -13.06 -5.53
N GLN A 101 -2.70 -13.15 -6.87
CA GLN A 101 -2.35 -12.01 -7.72
C GLN A 101 -3.37 -10.87 -7.61
N PHE A 102 -4.65 -11.18 -7.40
CA PHE A 102 -5.68 -10.18 -7.17
C PHE A 102 -5.49 -9.43 -5.85
N TYR A 103 -5.14 -10.11 -4.76
CA TYR A 103 -4.82 -9.46 -3.50
C TYR A 103 -3.55 -8.61 -3.57
N ILE A 104 -2.54 -9.02 -4.36
CA ILE A 104 -1.36 -8.19 -4.64
C ILE A 104 -1.79 -6.90 -5.35
N ALA A 105 -2.61 -6.99 -6.41
CA ALA A 105 -3.13 -5.84 -7.14
C ALA A 105 -3.94 -4.91 -6.23
N TYR A 106 -4.83 -5.49 -5.42
CA TYR A 106 -5.66 -4.74 -4.49
C TYR A 106 -4.84 -4.04 -3.40
N SER A 107 -3.74 -4.68 -2.94
CA SER A 107 -2.80 -4.09 -1.98
C SER A 107 -2.11 -2.85 -2.54
N TYR A 108 -1.71 -2.88 -3.81
CA TYR A 108 -1.16 -1.71 -4.50
C TYR A 108 -2.18 -0.58 -4.60
N TYR A 109 -3.41 -0.89 -5.01
CA TYR A 109 -4.50 0.07 -5.07
C TYR A 109 -4.76 0.71 -3.71
N ARG A 110 -4.93 -0.10 -2.66
CA ARG A 110 -5.23 0.39 -1.30
C ARG A 110 -4.12 1.27 -0.74
N GLN A 111 -2.86 0.93 -0.98
CA GLN A 111 -1.71 1.72 -0.55
C GLN A 111 -1.53 2.98 -1.40
N GLY A 112 -1.73 2.89 -2.70
CA GLY A 112 -1.53 4.01 -3.63
C GLY A 112 -2.67 5.02 -3.60
N TRP A 113 -3.82 4.66 -3.04
CA TRP A 113 -4.95 5.55 -2.97
C TRP A 113 -4.75 6.66 -1.93
N GLY A 114 -4.86 7.91 -2.34
CA GLY A 114 -4.78 9.08 -1.47
C GLY A 114 -6.04 9.97 -1.58
N ARG A 115 -6.37 10.67 -0.50
CA ARG A 115 -7.51 11.60 -0.48
C ARG A 115 -7.30 12.82 -1.37
N VAL A 116 -6.06 13.25 -1.53
CA VAL A 116 -5.68 14.43 -2.31
C VAL A 116 -5.04 14.00 -3.63
N THR A 117 -4.02 13.17 -3.55
CA THR A 117 -3.29 12.63 -4.71
C THR A 117 -3.08 11.14 -4.55
N ASN A 118 -3.16 10.41 -5.65
CA ASN A 118 -2.81 9.00 -5.69
C ASN A 118 -1.30 8.83 -5.93
N ASP A 119 -0.77 7.67 -5.56
CA ASP A 119 0.58 7.27 -5.92
C ASP A 119 0.56 6.55 -7.27
N ASP A 120 1.01 7.25 -8.30
CA ASP A 120 1.03 6.76 -9.69
C ASP A 120 1.90 5.51 -9.87
N VAL A 121 3.00 5.39 -9.09
CA VAL A 121 3.90 4.24 -9.18
C VAL A 121 3.20 3.00 -8.67
N LEU A 122 2.56 3.10 -7.50
CA LEU A 122 1.81 2.00 -6.91
C LEU A 122 0.61 1.62 -7.79
N PHE A 123 -0.08 2.58 -8.39
CA PHE A 123 -1.18 2.28 -9.32
C PHE A 123 -0.72 1.55 -10.57
N LYS A 124 0.41 1.93 -11.16
CA LYS A 124 0.99 1.22 -12.31
C LYS A 124 1.39 -0.21 -11.96
N LEU A 125 2.03 -0.43 -10.79
CA LEU A 125 2.34 -1.78 -10.30
C LEU A 125 1.07 -2.61 -10.04
N GLY A 126 0.03 -1.97 -9.54
CA GLY A 126 -1.29 -2.59 -9.38
C GLY A 126 -1.91 -3.02 -10.71
N LEU A 127 -1.83 -2.17 -11.74
CA LEU A 127 -2.31 -2.50 -13.10
C LEU A 127 -1.55 -3.69 -13.71
N ASP A 128 -0.24 -3.78 -13.49
CA ASP A 128 0.55 -4.93 -13.92
C ASP A 128 0.09 -6.22 -13.21
N ALA A 129 -0.23 -6.14 -11.93
CA ALA A 129 -0.78 -7.28 -11.21
C ALA A 129 -2.19 -7.66 -11.70
N VAL A 130 -3.06 -6.69 -12.00
CA VAL A 130 -4.38 -6.93 -12.62
C VAL A 130 -4.24 -7.61 -13.98
N ASN A 131 -3.25 -7.22 -14.78
CA ASN A 131 -2.98 -7.87 -16.07
C ASN A 131 -2.65 -9.35 -15.89
N ARG A 132 -1.86 -9.70 -14.86
CA ARG A 132 -1.57 -11.11 -14.52
C ARG A 132 -2.82 -11.88 -14.14
N VAL A 133 -3.69 -11.30 -13.29
CA VAL A 133 -4.97 -11.93 -12.93
C VAL A 133 -5.78 -12.24 -14.17
N THR A 134 -5.97 -11.27 -15.05
CA THR A 134 -6.75 -11.43 -16.29
C THR A 134 -6.14 -12.47 -17.24
N ALA A 135 -4.80 -12.61 -17.25
CA ALA A 135 -4.11 -13.63 -18.05
C ALA A 135 -4.29 -15.04 -17.48
N LEU A 136 -4.39 -15.17 -16.15
CA LEU A 136 -4.60 -16.45 -15.46
C LEU A 136 -6.05 -16.89 -15.51
N ASP A 137 -6.97 -15.95 -15.25
CA ASP A 137 -8.41 -16.19 -15.23
C ASP A 137 -9.15 -14.93 -15.72
N ARG A 138 -9.75 -15.01 -16.91
CA ARG A 138 -10.48 -13.87 -17.52
C ARG A 138 -11.78 -13.53 -16.79
N ASP A 139 -12.40 -14.54 -16.20
CA ASP A 139 -13.69 -14.43 -15.54
C ASP A 139 -13.54 -14.35 -14.01
N PHE A 140 -12.34 -14.10 -13.54
CA PHE A 140 -12.04 -14.03 -12.13
C PHE A 140 -12.97 -13.09 -11.39
N THR A 141 -13.54 -13.58 -10.31
CA THR A 141 -14.33 -12.78 -9.37
C THR A 141 -13.99 -13.19 -7.94
N SER A 142 -13.54 -12.21 -7.15
CA SER A 142 -13.22 -12.45 -5.75
C SER A 142 -14.45 -12.82 -4.94
N LYS A 143 -14.31 -13.88 -4.13
CA LYS A 143 -15.35 -14.36 -3.20
C LYS A 143 -15.29 -13.66 -1.84
N ASP A 144 -14.27 -12.84 -1.58
CA ASP A 144 -14.13 -12.13 -0.31
C ASP A 144 -15.17 -11.00 -0.23
N SER A 145 -16.10 -11.12 0.72
CA SER A 145 -17.15 -10.13 0.94
C SER A 145 -16.63 -8.78 1.44
N ALA A 146 -15.41 -8.76 2.01
CA ALA A 146 -14.80 -7.55 2.53
C ALA A 146 -14.23 -6.63 1.44
N LEU A 147 -14.01 -7.16 0.23
CA LEU A 147 -13.56 -6.35 -0.90
C LEU A 147 -14.76 -5.68 -1.58
N LEU A 148 -14.67 -4.39 -1.88
CA LEU A 148 -15.71 -3.64 -2.60
C LEU A 148 -15.61 -3.83 -4.11
N LEU A 149 -14.38 -3.90 -4.64
CA LEU A 149 -14.11 -4.22 -6.03
C LEU A 149 -13.85 -5.73 -6.13
N LYS A 150 -14.66 -6.43 -6.91
CA LYS A 150 -14.65 -7.89 -6.97
C LYS A 150 -13.89 -8.44 -8.16
N THR A 151 -13.81 -7.66 -9.21
CA THR A 151 -13.26 -8.11 -10.49
C THR A 151 -11.99 -7.34 -10.87
N PRO A 152 -11.11 -7.96 -11.68
CA PRO A 152 -9.95 -7.26 -12.24
C PRO A 152 -10.34 -6.01 -13.04
N ALA A 153 -11.49 -6.04 -13.72
CA ALA A 153 -11.98 -4.91 -14.52
C ALA A 153 -12.36 -3.71 -13.64
N GLU A 154 -13.08 -3.94 -12.54
CA GLU A 154 -13.42 -2.89 -11.58
C GLU A 154 -12.18 -2.26 -10.96
N LEU A 155 -11.23 -3.11 -10.51
CA LEU A 155 -9.99 -2.65 -9.90
C LEU A 155 -9.10 -1.88 -10.89
N ARG A 156 -9.05 -2.32 -12.16
CA ARG A 156 -8.38 -1.63 -13.24
C ARG A 156 -8.96 -0.23 -13.45
N ASN A 157 -10.29 -0.16 -13.62
CA ASN A 157 -10.98 1.10 -13.88
C ASN A 157 -10.72 2.14 -12.77
N GLU A 158 -10.75 1.73 -11.52
CA GLU A 158 -10.44 2.61 -10.38
C GLU A 158 -9.00 3.15 -10.42
N MET A 159 -8.02 2.29 -10.75
CA MET A 159 -6.62 2.72 -10.86
C MET A 159 -6.37 3.59 -12.10
N GLU A 160 -6.95 3.25 -13.25
CA GLU A 160 -6.83 4.04 -14.48
C GLU A 160 -7.49 5.41 -14.32
N GLU A 161 -8.65 5.47 -13.67
CA GLU A 161 -9.30 6.73 -13.34
C GLU A 161 -8.45 7.56 -12.37
N GLY A 162 -7.84 6.91 -11.39
CA GLY A 162 -6.96 7.56 -10.43
C GLY A 162 -5.63 8.08 -11.01
N LEU A 163 -5.19 7.56 -12.15
CA LEU A 163 -4.03 8.04 -12.90
C LEU A 163 -4.34 9.22 -13.84
N ARG A 164 -5.62 9.48 -14.12
CA ARG A 164 -6.02 10.61 -14.98
C ARG A 164 -6.04 11.89 -14.18
N VAL A 165 -5.29 12.88 -14.63
CA VAL A 165 -5.40 14.24 -14.09
C VAL A 165 -6.59 14.92 -14.75
N THR A 166 -7.57 15.27 -13.94
CA THR A 166 -8.80 15.95 -14.40
C THR A 166 -8.96 17.29 -13.68
N SER A 167 -9.83 18.15 -14.22
CA SER A 167 -10.18 19.42 -13.54
C SER A 167 -10.76 19.21 -12.14
N ASP A 168 -11.37 18.06 -11.90
CA ASP A 168 -11.91 17.68 -10.60
C ASP A 168 -10.83 17.45 -9.53
N ASP A 169 -9.59 17.17 -9.92
CA ASP A 169 -8.48 17.01 -8.98
C ASP A 169 -8.12 18.33 -8.29
N PHE A 170 -8.49 19.44 -8.87
CA PHE A 170 -8.33 20.78 -8.29
C PHE A 170 -9.52 21.23 -7.45
N ASN A 171 -10.56 20.40 -7.30
CA ASN A 171 -11.73 20.74 -6.50
C ASN A 171 -11.45 20.49 -5.00
N PRO A 172 -11.45 21.55 -4.14
CA PRO A 172 -11.18 21.42 -2.71
C PRO A 172 -12.20 20.56 -1.95
N LEU A 173 -13.40 20.32 -2.52
CA LEU A 173 -14.41 19.46 -1.92
C LEU A 173 -14.12 17.97 -2.09
N ARG A 174 -13.11 17.59 -2.88
CA ARG A 174 -12.68 16.20 -3.08
C ARG A 174 -12.01 15.55 -1.86
N LEU A 175 -11.73 16.31 -0.81
CA LEU A 175 -11.24 15.80 0.47
C LEU A 175 -12.18 14.78 1.15
N PHE A 176 -13.43 14.66 0.69
CA PHE A 176 -14.42 13.69 1.17
C PHE A 176 -14.49 12.40 0.34
N ARG A 177 -13.58 12.21 -0.62
CA ARG A 177 -13.51 10.98 -1.40
C ARG A 177 -13.20 9.78 -0.49
N GLU A 178 -13.99 8.71 -0.62
CA GLU A 178 -13.81 7.47 0.12
C GLU A 178 -13.09 6.43 -0.74
N ARG A 179 -12.23 5.64 -0.09
CA ARG A 179 -11.52 4.51 -0.71
C ARG A 179 -12.47 3.29 -0.78
N LYS A 180 -12.52 2.64 -1.93
CA LYS A 180 -13.26 1.38 -2.16
C LYS A 180 -12.45 0.15 -1.81
#